data_9b26e38b1dc1d8886da388b8c75d353a
#
_entry.id   9b26e38b1dc1d8886da388b8c75d353a
#
_cell.length_a   1.000
_cell.length_b   1.000
_cell.length_c   1.000
_cell.angle_alpha   90.00
_cell.angle_beta   90.00
_cell.angle_gamma   90.00
#
_symmetry.space_group_name_H-M   'P 1'
#
loop_
_entity.id
_entity.type
_entity.pdbx_description
1 polymer ?
#
loop_
_entity_poly.entity_id
_entity_poly.type
_entity_poly.pdbx_seq_one_letter_code
_entity_poly.pdbx_strand_id
1 'polypeptide(L)'
;MASQTRLYDREREIPANRGNVIDLWGVEEDWSFATDGALALQPEPHERLKAEGASVTVPRMATSHASGLTARARNRRRDEMRTKARRARRMAALIVVVCVSLVTLVLTAFGTGAPTTVSFTGPAPANRLLPAGPPRPQVVAMQDSLRIQLPVNQSRVTAIGYHAAGTSALALEPVGTQANAGLAERLLRKLFGSNGSSLRFYLLDGGVGPQTGGLDVGAPVDTDVYTPVDGSVLAITDQVINGRAYGVRIDVQPSGNPGVVVSLTNLRPDPALTVGSTVRAGRTKVGRIIDLSGVERAGLARYTQDKGQHVHLEVHPAASVTSPS
;
A
#
# COMPACT_ATOMS: atom_id res chain seq x y z
N MET A 1 -64.51 33.43 -17.67
CA MET A 1 -63.50 34.29 -17.01
C MET A 1 -62.15 33.54 -17.10
N ALA A 2 -61.29 34.02 -18.00
CA ALA A 2 -59.99 33.45 -18.28
C ALA A 2 -58.94 34.06 -17.34
N SER A 3 -58.12 33.26 -16.74
CA SER A 3 -56.98 33.75 -15.98
C SER A 3 -55.69 33.10 -16.55
N GLN A 4 -54.84 33.96 -17.06
CA GLN A 4 -53.59 33.66 -17.79
C GLN A 4 -52.50 33.14 -16.86
N THR A 5 -51.91 32.02 -17.23
CA THR A 5 -50.65 31.53 -16.68
C THR A 5 -49.51 32.19 -17.45
N ARG A 6 -48.71 33.03 -16.79
CA ARG A 6 -47.46 33.58 -17.34
C ARG A 6 -46.32 32.56 -17.18
N LEU A 7 -45.80 32.11 -18.31
CA LEU A 7 -44.48 31.49 -18.43
C LEU A 7 -43.41 32.53 -18.06
N TYR A 8 -42.53 32.17 -17.14
CA TYR A 8 -41.27 32.85 -16.93
C TYR A 8 -40.15 31.92 -17.46
N ASP A 9 -39.87 32.12 -18.76
CA ASP A 9 -38.60 31.71 -19.35
C ASP A 9 -37.52 32.63 -18.79
N ARG A 10 -36.55 32.05 -18.09
CA ARG A 10 -35.32 32.70 -17.76
C ARG A 10 -34.19 31.75 -18.09
N GLU A 11 -33.81 31.74 -19.36
CA GLU A 11 -32.49 31.25 -19.78
C GLU A 11 -31.44 32.02 -18.99
N ARG A 12 -30.77 31.33 -18.10
CA ARG A 12 -29.52 31.79 -17.48
C ARG A 12 -28.39 31.19 -18.27
N GLU A 13 -27.82 31.99 -19.14
CA GLU A 13 -26.50 31.76 -19.74
C GLU A 13 -25.49 31.48 -18.64
N ILE A 14 -24.91 30.30 -18.67
CA ILE A 14 -23.75 29.91 -17.81
C ILE A 14 -22.50 30.38 -18.57
N PRO A 15 -21.72 31.33 -18.05
CA PRO A 15 -20.45 31.69 -18.67
C PRO A 15 -19.50 30.50 -18.55
N ALA A 16 -18.93 30.09 -19.68
CA ALA A 16 -17.87 29.10 -19.77
C ALA A 16 -16.63 29.64 -19.01
N ASN A 17 -16.50 29.24 -17.77
CA ASN A 17 -15.31 29.50 -16.99
C ASN A 17 -14.22 28.51 -17.44
N ARG A 18 -13.29 28.98 -18.28
CA ARG A 18 -12.01 28.33 -18.53
C ARG A 18 -11.18 28.46 -17.23
N GLY A 19 -11.47 27.59 -16.28
CA GLY A 19 -10.67 27.41 -15.09
C GLY A 19 -9.37 26.73 -15.45
N ASN A 20 -8.26 27.42 -15.20
CA ASN A 20 -6.91 26.88 -15.22
C ASN A 20 -6.86 25.60 -14.37
N VAL A 21 -6.55 24.49 -15.02
CA VAL A 21 -6.07 23.29 -14.35
C VAL A 21 -4.71 23.65 -13.78
N ILE A 22 -4.64 23.86 -12.48
CA ILE A 22 -3.38 23.97 -11.78
C ILE A 22 -2.81 22.57 -11.71
N ASP A 23 -1.81 22.28 -12.55
CA ASP A 23 -0.97 21.09 -12.45
C ASP A 23 -0.19 21.18 -11.12
N LEU A 24 -0.61 20.40 -10.15
CA LEU A 24 -0.01 20.30 -8.81
C LEU A 24 1.19 19.34 -8.76
N TRP A 25 1.75 18.97 -9.91
CA TRP A 25 2.93 18.11 -10.03
C TRP A 25 4.06 18.79 -10.81
N GLY A 26 4.31 20.06 -10.51
CA GLY A 26 5.45 20.80 -11.03
C GLY A 26 6.75 20.45 -10.29
N VAL A 27 7.21 19.21 -10.40
CA VAL A 27 8.60 18.84 -10.16
C VAL A 27 9.12 18.21 -11.44
N GLU A 28 9.51 19.04 -12.39
CA GLU A 28 10.43 18.65 -13.45
C GLU A 28 11.80 18.39 -12.80
N GLU A 29 12.08 17.17 -12.43
CA GLU A 29 13.46 16.73 -12.24
C GLU A 29 14.09 16.55 -13.62
N ASP A 30 14.79 17.61 -14.05
CA ASP A 30 15.64 17.65 -15.24
C ASP A 30 16.88 16.75 -15.00
N TRP A 31 16.76 15.47 -15.30
CA TRP A 31 17.87 14.53 -15.35
C TRP A 31 18.52 14.56 -16.72
N SER A 32 19.02 15.75 -17.15
CA SER A 32 19.97 15.82 -18.25
C SER A 32 21.33 15.35 -17.76
N PHE A 33 21.67 14.10 -18.01
CA PHE A 33 23.07 13.66 -17.97
C PHE A 33 23.84 14.40 -19.06
N ALA A 34 24.50 15.48 -18.68
CA ALA A 34 25.50 16.14 -19.49
C ALA A 34 26.70 15.20 -19.65
N THR A 35 26.72 14.44 -20.72
CA THR A 35 27.93 13.84 -21.30
C THR A 35 28.56 14.89 -22.19
N ASP A 36 29.25 15.87 -21.62
CA ASP A 36 30.16 16.72 -22.38
C ASP A 36 31.26 17.19 -21.43
N GLY A 37 32.43 16.70 -21.63
CA GLY A 37 33.65 17.03 -20.89
C GLY A 37 34.90 16.44 -21.52
N ALA A 38 34.92 16.27 -22.84
CA ALA A 38 36.17 16.09 -23.55
C ALA A 38 36.88 17.47 -23.63
N LEU A 39 37.70 17.79 -22.62
CA LEU A 39 38.67 18.89 -22.66
C LEU A 39 39.71 18.54 -23.73
N ALA A 40 39.50 19.07 -24.92
CA ALA A 40 40.53 19.16 -25.95
C ALA A 40 41.57 20.20 -25.49
N LEU A 41 42.70 19.69 -25.03
CA LEU A 41 43.91 20.49 -24.81
C LEU A 41 44.38 21.00 -26.17
N GLN A 42 44.19 22.29 -26.44
CA GLN A 42 44.83 22.99 -27.52
C GLN A 42 46.31 23.18 -27.19
N PRO A 43 47.26 22.86 -28.10
CA PRO A 43 48.66 23.20 -27.89
C PRO A 43 48.92 24.68 -28.14
N GLU A 44 49.44 25.35 -27.14
CA GLU A 44 49.96 26.72 -27.23
C GLU A 44 51.14 26.80 -28.23
N PRO A 45 51.25 27.87 -29.01
CA PRO A 45 52.33 28.06 -30.00
C PRO A 45 53.62 28.40 -29.27
N HIS A 46 54.64 27.53 -29.38
CA HIS A 46 55.97 27.80 -28.91
C HIS A 46 56.63 28.89 -29.78
N GLU A 47 56.86 30.05 -29.18
CA GLU A 47 57.76 31.06 -29.69
C GLU A 47 59.17 30.49 -29.85
N ARG A 48 59.69 30.58 -31.08
CA ARG A 48 61.09 30.31 -31.41
C ARG A 48 61.97 31.45 -30.84
N LEU A 49 62.64 31.17 -29.73
CA LEU A 49 63.84 31.96 -29.39
C LEU A 49 65.05 31.30 -29.98
N LYS A 50 65.62 32.03 -30.97
CA LYS A 50 66.99 31.81 -31.46
C LYS A 50 67.94 32.16 -30.31
N ALA A 51 68.73 31.19 -29.89
CA ALA A 51 69.88 31.42 -29.06
C ALA A 51 71.15 31.00 -29.82
N GLU A 52 71.96 31.94 -30.01
CA GLU A 52 73.32 31.87 -30.57
C GLU A 52 74.23 30.96 -29.76
N GLY A 53 75.19 30.38 -30.46
CA GLY A 53 76.18 29.45 -29.97
C GLY A 53 77.09 29.94 -28.85
N ALA A 54 77.31 29.08 -27.92
CA ALA A 54 78.52 29.04 -27.10
C ALA A 54 78.93 27.62 -26.85
N SER A 55 79.96 27.13 -27.46
CA SER A 55 80.65 25.91 -27.24
C SER A 55 81.28 25.89 -25.86
N VAL A 56 80.74 25.19 -24.92
CA VAL A 56 81.42 24.91 -23.62
C VAL A 56 81.83 23.44 -23.62
N THR A 57 83.14 23.26 -23.68
CA THR A 57 83.80 21.96 -23.48
C THR A 57 83.62 21.50 -22.04
N VAL A 58 82.88 20.44 -21.80
CA VAL A 58 82.67 19.83 -20.50
C VAL A 58 83.64 18.63 -20.35
N PRO A 59 84.42 18.58 -19.30
CA PRO A 59 85.31 17.44 -19.07
C PRO A 59 84.51 16.18 -18.69
N ARG A 60 84.87 15.11 -19.35
CA ARG A 60 84.28 13.75 -19.18
C ARG A 60 84.74 13.21 -17.84
N MET A 61 83.92 13.35 -16.79
CA MET A 61 84.14 12.64 -15.55
C MET A 61 83.37 11.29 -15.59
N ALA A 62 84.14 10.22 -15.40
CA ALA A 62 83.64 8.88 -15.26
C ALA A 62 82.80 8.75 -13.97
N THR A 63 81.56 8.39 -14.12
CA THR A 63 80.70 7.98 -13.02
C THR A 63 80.11 6.60 -13.36
N SER A 64 80.87 5.58 -13.13
CA SER A 64 80.36 4.22 -12.95
C SER A 64 80.28 3.97 -11.45
N HIS A 65 79.11 3.77 -10.90
CA HIS A 65 78.76 2.97 -9.69
C HIS A 65 77.46 3.37 -8.97
N ALA A 66 76.64 4.30 -9.51
CA ALA A 66 75.38 4.67 -8.82
C ALA A 66 74.12 4.03 -9.42
N SER A 67 74.22 3.24 -10.53
CA SER A 67 73.06 2.73 -11.25
C SER A 67 72.41 1.49 -10.66
N GLY A 68 73.10 0.75 -9.79
CA GLY A 68 72.60 -0.53 -9.26
C GLY A 68 71.62 -0.40 -8.09
N LEU A 69 71.78 0.61 -7.27
CA LEU A 69 70.92 0.78 -6.07
C LEU A 69 69.54 1.35 -6.39
N THR A 70 69.46 2.25 -7.39
CA THR A 70 68.16 2.82 -7.81
C THR A 70 67.29 1.85 -8.57
N ALA A 71 67.89 0.90 -9.29
CA ALA A 71 67.15 -0.18 -9.99
C ALA A 71 66.51 -1.17 -9.01
N ARG A 72 67.21 -1.56 -7.95
CA ARG A 72 66.66 -2.44 -6.90
C ARG A 72 65.56 -1.78 -6.09
N ALA A 73 65.69 -0.49 -5.76
CA ALA A 73 64.63 0.25 -5.05
C ALA A 73 63.38 0.42 -5.91
N ARG A 74 63.51 0.62 -7.22
CA ARG A 74 62.40 0.77 -8.18
C ARG A 74 61.66 -0.56 -8.39
N ASN A 75 62.40 -1.68 -8.40
CA ASN A 75 61.79 -3.01 -8.53
C ASN A 75 61.06 -3.41 -7.23
N ARG A 76 61.59 -3.15 -6.04
CA ARG A 76 60.86 -3.38 -4.78
C ARG A 76 59.53 -2.62 -4.73
N ARG A 77 59.49 -1.35 -5.10
CA ARG A 77 58.24 -0.58 -5.15
C ARG A 77 57.24 -1.15 -6.15
N ARG A 78 57.70 -1.65 -7.30
CA ARG A 78 56.83 -2.30 -8.31
C ARG A 78 56.24 -3.63 -7.79
N ASP A 79 57.02 -4.42 -7.06
CA ASP A 79 56.56 -5.68 -6.47
C ASP A 79 55.60 -5.45 -5.30
N GLU A 80 55.81 -4.41 -4.49
CA GLU A 80 54.88 -4.00 -3.43
C GLU A 80 53.55 -3.48 -4.04
N MET A 81 53.60 -2.73 -5.11
CA MET A 81 52.36 -2.29 -5.80
C MET A 81 51.63 -3.47 -6.45
N ARG A 82 52.35 -4.44 -7.02
CA ARG A 82 51.73 -5.64 -7.62
C ARG A 82 51.10 -6.54 -6.53
N THR A 83 51.71 -6.67 -5.37
CA THR A 83 51.11 -7.44 -4.27
C THR A 83 49.91 -6.77 -3.67
N LYS A 84 49.93 -5.43 -3.50
CA LYS A 84 48.75 -4.62 -3.09
C LYS A 84 47.62 -4.70 -4.11
N ALA A 85 47.94 -4.60 -5.40
CA ALA A 85 46.95 -4.72 -6.48
C ALA A 85 46.34 -6.14 -6.53
N ARG A 86 47.11 -7.18 -6.31
CA ARG A 86 46.60 -8.57 -6.22
C ARG A 86 45.69 -8.76 -5.01
N ARG A 87 46.06 -8.20 -3.83
CA ARG A 87 45.19 -8.23 -2.64
C ARG A 87 43.91 -7.43 -2.85
N ALA A 88 43.99 -6.25 -3.43
CA ALA A 88 42.81 -5.42 -3.77
C ALA A 88 41.88 -6.16 -4.74
N ARG A 89 42.40 -6.80 -5.79
CA ARG A 89 41.58 -7.60 -6.73
C ARG A 89 40.92 -8.81 -6.05
N ARG A 90 41.62 -9.49 -5.12
CA ARG A 90 41.05 -10.61 -4.35
C ARG A 90 39.95 -10.12 -3.41
N MET A 91 40.15 -8.98 -2.74
CA MET A 91 39.13 -8.37 -1.89
C MET A 91 37.91 -7.92 -2.72
N ALA A 92 38.12 -7.28 -3.87
CA ALA A 92 37.04 -6.90 -4.77
C ALA A 92 36.26 -8.13 -5.29
N ALA A 93 36.95 -9.22 -5.65
CA ALA A 93 36.31 -10.46 -6.06
C ALA A 93 35.48 -11.09 -4.93
N LEU A 94 36.02 -11.09 -3.68
CA LEU A 94 35.27 -11.55 -2.51
C LEU A 94 34.02 -10.72 -2.26
N ILE A 95 34.09 -9.39 -2.36
CA ILE A 95 32.94 -8.51 -2.19
C ILE A 95 31.89 -8.81 -3.26
N VAL A 96 32.28 -8.99 -4.52
CA VAL A 96 31.36 -9.35 -5.60
C VAL A 96 30.68 -10.70 -5.32
N VAL A 97 31.44 -11.72 -4.88
CA VAL A 97 30.87 -13.03 -4.55
C VAL A 97 29.90 -12.93 -3.39
N VAL A 98 30.22 -12.15 -2.33
CA VAL A 98 29.31 -11.91 -1.21
C VAL A 98 28.07 -11.19 -1.65
N CYS A 99 28.18 -10.13 -2.47
CA CYS A 99 27.02 -9.41 -3.01
C CYS A 99 26.14 -10.32 -3.90
N VAL A 100 26.73 -11.11 -4.79
CA VAL A 100 25.98 -12.06 -5.63
C VAL A 100 25.30 -13.13 -4.76
N SER A 101 26.01 -13.68 -3.76
CA SER A 101 25.41 -14.64 -2.83
C SER A 101 24.27 -14.04 -2.02
N LEU A 102 24.40 -12.79 -1.61
CA LEU A 102 23.36 -12.08 -0.87
C LEU A 102 22.14 -11.79 -1.76
N VAL A 103 22.36 -11.38 -3.01
CA VAL A 103 21.30 -11.19 -4.02
C VAL A 103 20.61 -12.52 -4.35
N THR A 104 21.36 -13.60 -4.55
CA THR A 104 20.76 -14.92 -4.81
C THR A 104 20.00 -15.43 -3.59
N LEU A 105 20.49 -15.22 -2.38
CA LEU A 105 19.80 -15.60 -1.15
C LEU A 105 18.52 -14.78 -0.96
N VAL A 106 18.54 -13.49 -1.28
CA VAL A 106 17.34 -12.65 -1.30
C VAL A 106 16.37 -13.13 -2.37
N LEU A 107 16.81 -13.38 -3.60
CA LEU A 107 15.95 -13.87 -4.68
C LEU A 107 15.37 -15.27 -4.37
N THR A 108 16.13 -16.18 -3.80
CA THR A 108 15.62 -17.51 -3.42
C THR A 108 14.70 -17.45 -2.19
N ALA A 109 14.97 -16.57 -1.23
CA ALA A 109 14.10 -16.38 -0.07
C ALA A 109 12.76 -15.72 -0.43
N PHE A 110 12.71 -14.94 -1.51
CA PHE A 110 11.52 -14.21 -1.95
C PHE A 110 10.96 -14.67 -3.31
N GLY A 111 11.69 -15.54 -4.03
CA GLY A 111 11.36 -15.90 -5.43
C GLY A 111 10.38 -17.05 -5.61
N THR A 112 9.93 -17.74 -4.56
CA THR A 112 9.06 -18.92 -4.70
C THR A 112 7.75 -18.82 -3.92
N GLY A 113 7.36 -17.62 -3.60
CA GLY A 113 6.02 -17.32 -3.04
C GLY A 113 5.02 -16.93 -4.12
N ALA A 114 5.01 -17.58 -5.29
CA ALA A 114 3.78 -17.59 -6.06
C ALA A 114 2.71 -18.18 -5.14
N PRO A 115 1.58 -17.49 -4.87
CA PRO A 115 0.48 -18.14 -4.21
C PRO A 115 0.16 -19.33 -5.10
N THR A 116 0.36 -20.54 -4.60
CA THR A 116 -0.25 -21.72 -5.18
C THR A 116 -1.75 -21.46 -5.10
N THR A 117 -2.29 -20.85 -6.14
CA THR A 117 -3.70 -20.87 -6.42
C THR A 117 -4.02 -22.36 -6.60
N VAL A 118 -4.48 -22.98 -5.52
CA VAL A 118 -5.09 -24.29 -5.63
C VAL A 118 -6.35 -24.04 -6.42
N SER A 119 -6.24 -24.13 -7.74
CA SER A 119 -7.38 -24.15 -8.64
C SER A 119 -8.14 -25.42 -8.32
N PHE A 120 -9.11 -25.34 -7.42
CA PHE A 120 -10.10 -26.37 -7.24
C PHE A 120 -10.97 -26.40 -8.51
N THR A 121 -10.53 -27.16 -9.51
CA THR A 121 -11.31 -27.48 -10.71
C THR A 121 -12.39 -28.53 -10.41
N GLY A 122 -12.63 -28.85 -9.14
CA GLY A 122 -13.68 -29.77 -8.70
C GLY A 122 -14.99 -29.03 -8.38
N PRO A 123 -16.13 -29.72 -8.31
CA PRO A 123 -17.38 -29.16 -7.84
C PRO A 123 -17.17 -28.54 -6.46
N ALA A 124 -17.78 -27.35 -6.25
CA ALA A 124 -17.62 -26.62 -4.99
C ALA A 124 -17.93 -27.57 -3.80
N PRO A 125 -17.07 -27.60 -2.76
CA PRO A 125 -17.33 -28.43 -1.61
C PRO A 125 -18.72 -28.16 -1.06
N ALA A 126 -19.47 -29.23 -0.72
CA ALA A 126 -20.86 -29.12 -0.25
C ALA A 126 -21.03 -28.15 0.95
N ASN A 127 -19.98 -27.97 1.75
CA ASN A 127 -19.96 -26.97 2.84
C ASN A 127 -20.06 -25.52 2.37
N ARG A 128 -19.80 -25.20 1.08
CA ARG A 128 -20.03 -23.87 0.51
C ARG A 128 -21.49 -23.62 0.16
N LEU A 129 -22.27 -24.66 -0.03
CA LEU A 129 -23.71 -24.62 -0.37
C LEU A 129 -24.57 -24.48 0.88
N LEU A 130 -24.08 -24.93 2.04
CA LEU A 130 -24.82 -24.83 3.30
C LEU A 130 -24.63 -23.43 3.91
N PRO A 131 -25.68 -22.89 4.58
CA PRO A 131 -25.53 -21.69 5.36
C PRO A 131 -24.39 -21.86 6.37
N ALA A 132 -23.38 -20.99 6.29
CA ALA A 132 -22.35 -20.97 7.32
C ALA A 132 -22.97 -20.37 8.58
N GLY A 133 -22.92 -21.06 9.68
CA GLY A 133 -23.42 -20.56 10.97
C GLY A 133 -22.70 -19.28 11.41
N PRO A 134 -22.97 -18.77 12.61
CA PRO A 134 -22.36 -17.56 13.12
C PRO A 134 -20.83 -17.67 13.18
N PRO A 135 -20.09 -16.54 13.08
CA PRO A 135 -18.63 -16.53 13.19
C PRO A 135 -18.19 -16.95 14.59
N ARG A 136 -17.00 -17.52 14.67
CA ARG A 136 -16.31 -17.66 15.97
C ARG A 136 -15.82 -16.28 16.40
N PRO A 137 -15.80 -15.96 17.71
CA PRO A 137 -15.26 -14.69 18.19
C PRO A 137 -13.82 -14.49 17.73
N GLN A 138 -13.60 -13.47 16.91
CA GLN A 138 -12.29 -13.14 16.37
C GLN A 138 -12.22 -11.63 16.12
N VAL A 139 -11.35 -10.95 16.86
CA VAL A 139 -11.12 -9.50 16.69
C VAL A 139 -10.35 -9.29 15.40
N VAL A 140 -10.87 -8.40 14.55
CA VAL A 140 -10.23 -8.00 13.28
C VAL A 140 -9.72 -6.57 13.33
N ALA A 141 -10.33 -5.70 14.14
CA ALA A 141 -9.91 -4.32 14.33
C ALA A 141 -10.13 -3.87 15.78
N MET A 142 -9.41 -2.83 16.17
CA MET A 142 -9.64 -2.10 17.43
C MET A 142 -9.81 -0.61 17.14
N GLN A 143 -10.64 0.05 17.93
CA GLN A 143 -10.73 1.50 17.97
C GLN A 143 -10.74 1.86 19.48
N ASP A 144 -9.60 2.35 19.98
CA ASP A 144 -9.33 2.51 21.41
C ASP A 144 -9.64 1.21 22.21
N SER A 145 -10.63 1.24 23.08
CA SER A 145 -11.09 0.06 23.85
C SER A 145 -12.12 -0.81 23.12
N LEU A 146 -12.68 -0.33 22.01
CA LEU A 146 -13.69 -1.06 21.23
C LEU A 146 -13.05 -2.16 20.42
N ARG A 147 -13.48 -3.41 20.61
CA ARG A 147 -13.06 -4.57 19.84
C ARG A 147 -14.08 -4.88 18.77
N ILE A 148 -13.69 -4.81 17.52
CA ILE A 148 -14.52 -5.11 16.35
C ILE A 148 -14.29 -6.56 15.99
N GLN A 149 -15.31 -7.38 16.11
CA GLN A 149 -15.25 -8.80 15.77
C GLN A 149 -15.54 -9.03 14.28
N LEU A 150 -15.04 -10.14 13.75
CA LEU A 150 -15.31 -10.55 12.38
C LEU A 150 -16.82 -10.72 12.16
N PRO A 151 -17.44 -10.01 11.21
CA PRO A 151 -18.89 -10.01 11.01
C PRO A 151 -19.41 -11.19 10.20
N VAL A 152 -18.52 -11.97 9.56
CA VAL A 152 -18.89 -13.13 8.74
C VAL A 152 -18.18 -14.40 9.21
N ASN A 153 -18.75 -15.55 8.91
CA ASN A 153 -18.10 -16.83 9.25
C ASN A 153 -16.73 -16.93 8.58
N GLN A 154 -15.72 -17.38 9.33
CA GLN A 154 -14.33 -17.49 8.88
C GLN A 154 -14.18 -18.31 7.59
N SER A 155 -15.00 -19.33 7.40
CA SER A 155 -14.97 -20.16 6.19
C SER A 155 -15.45 -19.46 4.93
N ARG A 156 -16.09 -18.30 5.07
CA ARG A 156 -16.62 -17.47 3.97
C ARG A 156 -15.75 -16.28 3.66
N VAL A 157 -14.80 -15.90 4.52
CA VAL A 157 -13.93 -14.76 4.32
C VAL A 157 -13.04 -15.00 3.09
N THR A 158 -13.09 -14.09 2.13
CA THR A 158 -12.23 -14.10 0.92
C THR A 158 -11.00 -13.22 1.10
N ALA A 159 -11.17 -12.04 1.69
CA ALA A 159 -10.08 -11.11 2.04
C ALA A 159 -10.56 -10.14 3.14
N ILE A 160 -9.61 -9.47 3.79
CA ILE A 160 -9.86 -8.35 4.70
C ILE A 160 -9.06 -7.17 4.19
N GLY A 161 -9.69 -6.02 4.01
CA GLY A 161 -9.06 -4.79 3.52
C GLY A 161 -9.33 -3.61 4.44
N TYR A 162 -8.38 -2.67 4.49
CA TYR A 162 -8.55 -1.37 5.13
C TYR A 162 -8.28 -0.28 4.13
N HIS A 163 -9.03 0.81 4.21
CA HIS A 163 -8.87 1.97 3.35
C HIS A 163 -9.33 3.26 4.04
N ALA A 164 -9.07 4.40 3.41
CA ALA A 164 -9.61 5.67 3.86
C ALA A 164 -11.11 5.75 3.47
N ALA A 165 -11.97 6.06 4.46
CA ALA A 165 -13.42 6.01 4.32
C ALA A 165 -14.12 7.33 4.66
N GLY A 166 -13.43 8.46 4.48
CA GLY A 166 -13.94 9.78 4.77
C GLY A 166 -13.29 10.43 6.00
N THR A 167 -13.46 11.74 6.11
CA THR A 167 -12.83 12.53 7.19
C THR A 167 -13.49 12.35 8.55
N SER A 168 -14.74 11.87 8.58
CA SER A 168 -15.50 11.62 9.82
C SER A 168 -15.28 10.21 10.40
N ALA A 169 -14.69 9.30 9.62
CA ALA A 169 -14.37 7.97 10.08
C ALA A 169 -13.16 8.01 11.03
N LEU A 170 -13.25 7.26 12.13
CA LEU A 170 -12.16 7.08 13.07
C LEU A 170 -11.18 6.04 12.55
N ALA A 171 -9.87 6.26 12.80
CA ALA A 171 -8.85 5.28 12.44
C ALA A 171 -9.04 3.99 13.25
N LEU A 172 -9.03 2.87 12.56
CA LEU A 172 -9.03 1.54 13.15
C LEU A 172 -7.59 1.02 13.28
N GLU A 173 -7.30 0.29 14.33
CA GLU A 173 -6.06 -0.46 14.49
C GLU A 173 -6.25 -1.88 13.92
N PRO A 174 -5.63 -2.22 12.78
CA PRO A 174 -5.76 -3.54 12.17
C PRO A 174 -5.18 -4.65 13.06
N VAL A 175 -5.92 -5.73 13.24
CA VAL A 175 -5.43 -6.92 13.96
C VAL A 175 -5.01 -7.97 12.95
N GLY A 176 -3.71 -8.29 12.94
CA GLY A 176 -3.19 -9.30 12.02
C GLY A 176 -1.91 -8.92 11.32
N THR A 177 -1.66 -9.55 10.17
CA THR A 177 -0.47 -9.33 9.37
C THR A 177 -0.84 -8.68 8.04
N GLN A 178 -0.24 -7.53 7.73
CA GLN A 178 -0.40 -6.89 6.44
C GLN A 178 0.21 -7.73 5.32
N ALA A 179 -0.61 -8.15 4.37
CA ALA A 179 -0.21 -9.05 3.29
C ALA A 179 0.53 -8.32 2.15
N ASN A 180 0.17 -7.07 1.87
CA ASN A 180 0.77 -6.23 0.83
C ASN A 180 1.83 -5.25 1.37
N ALA A 181 2.40 -5.50 2.55
CA ALA A 181 3.50 -4.73 3.09
C ALA A 181 4.75 -4.78 2.19
N GLY A 182 5.52 -3.68 2.16
CA GLY A 182 6.76 -3.58 1.40
C GLY A 182 7.83 -4.59 1.84
N LEU A 183 8.82 -4.83 0.99
CA LEU A 183 9.89 -5.81 1.26
C LEU A 183 10.66 -5.51 2.56
N ALA A 184 10.97 -4.24 2.81
CA ALA A 184 11.68 -3.81 4.01
C ALA A 184 10.89 -4.12 5.29
N GLU A 185 9.59 -3.84 5.30
CA GLU A 185 8.71 -4.12 6.43
C GLU A 185 8.52 -5.62 6.67
N ARG A 186 8.41 -6.41 5.59
CA ARG A 186 8.37 -7.89 5.70
C ARG A 186 9.65 -8.45 6.31
N LEU A 187 10.82 -7.90 5.93
CA LEU A 187 12.11 -8.32 6.45
C LEU A 187 12.25 -7.96 7.94
N LEU A 188 11.93 -6.72 8.31
CA LEU A 188 11.93 -6.27 9.71
C LEU A 188 11.00 -7.13 10.57
N ARG A 189 9.79 -7.41 10.10
CA ARG A 189 8.82 -8.25 10.81
C ARG A 189 9.30 -9.70 10.96
N LYS A 190 9.99 -10.24 9.96
CA LYS A 190 10.58 -11.59 10.03
C LYS A 190 11.74 -11.67 11.03
N LEU A 191 12.47 -10.57 11.22
CA LEU A 191 13.61 -10.51 12.14
C LEU A 191 13.19 -10.16 13.58
N PHE A 192 12.16 -9.32 13.76
CA PHE A 192 11.79 -8.75 15.06
C PHE A 192 10.33 -8.97 15.44
N GLY A 193 9.49 -9.49 14.53
CA GLY A 193 8.06 -9.70 14.76
C GLY A 193 7.79 -10.97 15.53
N SER A 194 6.94 -10.88 16.56
CA SER A 194 6.35 -12.06 17.21
C SER A 194 5.35 -12.73 16.25
N ASN A 195 5.27 -14.06 16.28
CA ASN A 195 4.28 -14.87 15.57
C ASN A 195 2.87 -14.59 16.10
N GLY A 196 2.30 -13.45 15.70
CA GLY A 196 0.93 -13.05 16.08
C GLY A 196 -0.05 -13.37 14.97
N SER A 197 -1.25 -13.64 15.34
CA SER A 197 -2.52 -13.92 14.62
C SER A 197 -2.41 -14.44 13.19
N SER A 198 -3.18 -15.50 12.89
CA SER A 198 -3.35 -16.09 11.55
C SER A 198 -4.11 -15.20 10.56
N LEU A 199 -4.61 -14.04 11.01
CA LEU A 199 -5.32 -13.07 10.17
C LEU A 199 -4.37 -12.32 9.25
N ARG A 200 -4.77 -12.21 7.98
CA ARG A 200 -4.06 -11.41 6.97
C ARG A 200 -5.00 -10.33 6.45
N PHE A 201 -4.48 -9.11 6.34
CA PHE A 201 -5.22 -7.99 5.78
C PHE A 201 -4.41 -7.26 4.71
N TYR A 202 -5.10 -6.47 3.91
CA TYR A 202 -4.54 -5.62 2.85
C TYR A 202 -4.83 -4.16 3.17
N LEU A 203 -3.88 -3.28 2.94
CA LEU A 203 -4.16 -1.85 2.82
C LEU A 203 -4.54 -1.57 1.38
N LEU A 204 -5.73 -0.99 1.18
CA LEU A 204 -6.25 -0.64 -0.13
C LEU A 204 -5.94 0.83 -0.40
N ASP A 205 -5.64 1.13 -1.66
CA ASP A 205 -5.34 2.49 -2.09
C ASP A 205 -6.62 3.30 -2.29
N GLY A 206 -6.52 4.61 -2.07
CA GLY A 206 -7.59 5.56 -2.37
C GLY A 206 -8.40 6.00 -1.15
N GLY A 207 -9.35 6.92 -1.38
CA GLY A 207 -10.17 7.50 -0.34
C GLY A 207 -9.57 8.76 0.31
N VAL A 208 -10.34 9.36 1.21
CA VAL A 208 -9.98 10.55 2.00
C VAL A 208 -10.13 10.22 3.48
N GLY A 209 -9.27 10.79 4.32
CA GLY A 209 -9.30 10.55 5.76
C GLY A 209 -8.25 9.53 6.22
N PRO A 210 -8.41 8.94 7.43
CA PRO A 210 -7.48 7.95 7.95
C PRO A 210 -7.38 6.73 7.04
N GLN A 211 -6.16 6.25 6.75
CA GLN A 211 -5.92 5.09 5.86
C GLN A 211 -6.58 3.79 6.32
N THR A 212 -6.99 3.73 7.58
CA THR A 212 -7.67 2.59 8.16
C THR A 212 -9.06 2.96 8.69
N GLY A 213 -9.67 4.04 8.17
CA GLY A 213 -11.00 4.49 8.58
C GLY A 213 -12.12 3.53 8.19
N GLY A 214 -11.96 2.80 7.09
CA GLY A 214 -12.88 1.77 6.60
C GLY A 214 -12.28 0.37 6.70
N LEU A 215 -13.11 -0.60 7.02
CA LEU A 215 -12.79 -2.03 7.05
C LEU A 215 -13.75 -2.77 6.13
N ASP A 216 -13.18 -3.41 5.09
CA ASP A 216 -13.89 -4.29 4.17
C ASP A 216 -13.65 -5.74 4.53
N VAL A 217 -14.71 -6.49 4.80
CA VAL A 217 -14.64 -7.93 4.99
C VAL A 217 -15.29 -8.63 3.80
N GLY A 218 -14.45 -9.15 2.92
CA GLY A 218 -14.87 -9.84 1.70
C GLY A 218 -15.48 -11.20 1.99
N ALA A 219 -16.63 -11.48 1.36
CA ALA A 219 -17.26 -12.78 1.35
C ALA A 219 -18.24 -12.88 0.16
N PRO A 220 -18.65 -14.09 -0.28
CA PRO A 220 -19.61 -14.26 -1.38
C PRO A 220 -20.94 -13.54 -1.12
N VAL A 221 -21.61 -13.16 -2.19
CA VAL A 221 -23.00 -12.65 -2.14
C VAL A 221 -23.90 -13.59 -1.34
N ASP A 222 -24.91 -13.03 -0.68
CA ASP A 222 -25.85 -13.73 0.20
C ASP A 222 -25.22 -14.39 1.44
N THR A 223 -23.95 -14.12 1.73
CA THR A 223 -23.33 -14.53 2.99
C THR A 223 -24.00 -13.80 4.16
N ASP A 224 -24.37 -14.54 5.21
CA ASP A 224 -24.93 -13.97 6.43
C ASP A 224 -23.91 -13.10 7.16
N VAL A 225 -24.32 -11.90 7.54
CA VAL A 225 -23.54 -10.91 8.28
C VAL A 225 -24.10 -10.76 9.67
N TYR A 226 -23.19 -10.74 10.63
CA TYR A 226 -23.47 -10.62 12.06
C TYR A 226 -22.91 -9.30 12.59
N THR A 227 -23.54 -8.76 13.64
CA THR A 227 -22.99 -7.56 14.27
C THR A 227 -21.57 -7.80 14.78
N PRO A 228 -20.63 -6.85 14.56
CA PRO A 228 -19.25 -6.98 15.03
C PRO A 228 -19.07 -6.56 16.50
N VAL A 229 -20.08 -5.94 17.12
CA VAL A 229 -20.04 -5.42 18.48
C VAL A 229 -21.33 -5.75 19.23
N ASP A 230 -21.25 -5.80 20.57
CA ASP A 230 -22.44 -5.81 21.43
C ASP A 230 -23.01 -4.41 21.50
N GLY A 231 -24.34 -4.25 21.36
CA GLY A 231 -24.93 -2.91 21.38
C GLY A 231 -26.41 -2.89 21.07
N SER A 232 -26.87 -1.76 20.56
CA SER A 232 -28.23 -1.55 20.07
C SER A 232 -28.21 -0.90 18.69
N VAL A 233 -29.17 -1.27 17.85
CA VAL A 233 -29.36 -0.67 16.52
C VAL A 233 -29.94 0.73 16.70
N LEU A 234 -29.18 1.74 16.23
CA LEU A 234 -29.62 3.14 16.24
C LEU A 234 -30.47 3.50 15.03
N ALA A 235 -30.03 3.04 13.86
CA ALA A 235 -30.69 3.38 12.60
C ALA A 235 -30.51 2.25 11.56
N ILE A 236 -31.46 2.17 10.67
CA ILE A 236 -31.42 1.37 9.44
C ILE A 236 -31.87 2.32 8.34
N THR A 237 -30.95 2.74 7.46
CA THR A 237 -31.21 3.71 6.41
C THR A 237 -30.84 3.15 5.05
N ASP A 238 -31.50 3.61 3.99
CA ASP A 238 -31.17 3.18 2.63
C ASP A 238 -29.76 3.64 2.23
N GLN A 239 -28.97 2.72 1.69
CA GLN A 239 -27.69 3.04 1.05
C GLN A 239 -27.97 3.47 -0.39
N VAL A 240 -27.80 4.77 -0.66
CA VAL A 240 -28.04 5.35 -1.97
C VAL A 240 -26.72 5.56 -2.71
N ILE A 241 -26.58 4.95 -3.89
CA ILE A 241 -25.44 5.11 -4.80
C ILE A 241 -25.97 5.69 -6.12
N ASN A 242 -25.45 6.82 -6.55
CA ASN A 242 -25.90 7.51 -7.78
C ASN A 242 -27.42 7.73 -7.83
N GLY A 243 -28.04 8.10 -6.71
CA GLY A 243 -29.48 8.37 -6.62
C GLY A 243 -30.40 7.14 -6.58
N ARG A 244 -29.83 5.93 -6.45
CA ARG A 244 -30.58 4.66 -6.41
C ARG A 244 -30.26 3.91 -5.13
N ALA A 245 -31.28 3.37 -4.46
CA ALA A 245 -31.11 2.51 -3.29
C ALA A 245 -30.64 1.11 -3.73
N TYR A 246 -29.54 0.64 -3.14
CA TYR A 246 -28.97 -0.68 -3.41
C TYR A 246 -28.97 -1.61 -2.21
N GLY A 247 -28.94 -1.07 -1.02
CA GLY A 247 -28.91 -1.82 0.21
C GLY A 247 -29.23 -0.90 1.38
N VAL A 248 -28.74 -1.27 2.57
CA VAL A 248 -28.93 -0.44 3.76
C VAL A 248 -27.59 -0.19 4.47
N ARG A 249 -27.58 0.93 5.20
CA ARG A 249 -26.63 1.23 6.26
C ARG A 249 -27.32 0.91 7.58
N ILE A 250 -26.63 0.15 8.42
CA ILE A 250 -27.06 -0.23 9.77
C ILE A 250 -26.10 0.39 10.76
N ASP A 251 -26.59 1.27 11.60
CA ASP A 251 -25.82 1.97 12.62
C ASP A 251 -26.07 1.28 13.96
N VAL A 252 -24.99 0.83 14.62
CA VAL A 252 -25.02 0.14 15.91
C VAL A 252 -24.23 0.96 16.93
N GLN A 253 -24.86 1.30 18.05
CA GLN A 253 -24.18 1.92 19.19
C GLN A 253 -23.65 0.84 20.12
N PRO A 254 -22.31 0.75 20.31
CA PRO A 254 -21.74 -0.25 21.20
C PRO A 254 -22.08 0.02 22.66
N SER A 255 -22.49 -1.01 23.40
CA SER A 255 -22.82 -0.88 24.84
C SER A 255 -21.64 -0.47 25.69
N GLY A 256 -20.42 -0.89 25.32
CA GLY A 256 -19.18 -0.56 26.05
C GLY A 256 -18.56 0.78 25.70
N ASN A 257 -18.99 1.42 24.60
CA ASN A 257 -18.47 2.72 24.14
C ASN A 257 -19.58 3.53 23.45
N PRO A 258 -20.47 4.18 24.20
CA PRO A 258 -21.61 4.90 23.62
C PRO A 258 -21.21 6.20 22.89
N GLY A 259 -19.96 6.63 23.01
CA GLY A 259 -19.42 7.81 22.31
C GLY A 259 -19.17 7.59 20.81
N VAL A 260 -19.31 6.35 20.33
CA VAL A 260 -19.10 6.00 18.91
C VAL A 260 -20.26 5.18 18.36
N VAL A 261 -20.34 5.13 17.03
CA VAL A 261 -21.29 4.32 16.26
C VAL A 261 -20.52 3.48 15.27
N VAL A 262 -20.85 2.21 15.17
CA VAL A 262 -20.35 1.28 14.16
C VAL A 262 -21.37 1.19 13.05
N SER A 263 -21.01 1.60 11.87
CA SER A 263 -21.84 1.58 10.67
C SER A 263 -21.48 0.38 9.79
N LEU A 264 -22.47 -0.38 9.34
CA LEU A 264 -22.32 -1.48 8.39
C LEU A 264 -23.09 -1.14 7.12
N THR A 265 -22.44 -1.27 5.95
CA THR A 265 -23.07 -1.06 4.64
C THR A 265 -22.88 -2.25 3.71
N ASN A 266 -23.38 -2.16 2.49
CA ASN A 266 -23.40 -3.22 1.47
C ASN A 266 -24.23 -4.44 1.88
N LEU A 267 -25.34 -4.20 2.56
CA LEU A 267 -26.19 -5.23 3.15
C LEU A 267 -27.64 -5.14 2.68
N ARG A 268 -28.27 -6.30 2.54
CA ARG A 268 -29.72 -6.45 2.63
C ARG A 268 -30.06 -6.78 4.09
N PRO A 269 -30.92 -6.01 4.77
CA PRO A 269 -31.15 -6.17 6.20
C PRO A 269 -31.83 -7.51 6.50
N ASP A 270 -31.61 -8.05 7.70
CA ASP A 270 -32.40 -9.16 8.20
C ASP A 270 -33.83 -8.64 8.54
N PRO A 271 -34.89 -9.31 8.08
CA PRO A 271 -36.26 -8.87 8.35
C PRO A 271 -36.63 -8.78 9.83
N ALA A 272 -35.95 -9.53 10.69
CA ALA A 272 -36.19 -9.52 12.13
C ALA A 272 -35.47 -8.35 12.86
N LEU A 273 -34.56 -7.63 12.15
CA LEU A 273 -33.80 -6.55 12.74
C LEU A 273 -34.62 -5.24 12.67
N THR A 274 -34.75 -4.57 13.80
CA THR A 274 -35.42 -3.26 13.91
C THR A 274 -34.57 -2.27 14.69
N VAL A 275 -34.84 -0.98 14.50
CA VAL A 275 -34.25 0.08 15.32
C VAL A 275 -34.62 -0.16 16.79
N GLY A 276 -33.65 0.01 17.68
CA GLY A 276 -33.77 -0.31 19.11
C GLY A 276 -33.47 -1.78 19.45
N SER A 277 -33.31 -2.68 18.47
CA SER A 277 -32.95 -4.08 18.74
C SER A 277 -31.62 -4.17 19.48
N THR A 278 -31.58 -4.94 20.56
CA THR A 278 -30.32 -5.31 21.22
C THR A 278 -29.61 -6.38 20.39
N VAL A 279 -28.32 -6.16 20.12
CA VAL A 279 -27.50 -7.04 19.28
C VAL A 279 -26.27 -7.54 20.04
N ARG A 280 -25.84 -8.78 19.72
CA ARG A 280 -24.67 -9.42 20.33
C ARG A 280 -23.65 -9.77 19.26
N ALA A 281 -22.40 -9.37 19.49
CA ALA A 281 -21.26 -9.59 18.60
C ALA A 281 -21.12 -11.03 18.16
N GLY A 282 -21.02 -11.23 16.84
CA GLY A 282 -20.87 -12.57 16.23
C GLY A 282 -22.07 -13.52 16.43
N ARG A 283 -23.20 -13.04 16.98
CA ARG A 283 -24.39 -13.88 17.25
C ARG A 283 -25.65 -13.35 16.59
N THR A 284 -25.88 -12.03 16.67
CA THR A 284 -27.08 -11.45 16.05
C THR A 284 -26.81 -11.19 14.58
N LYS A 285 -27.58 -11.85 13.73
CA LYS A 285 -27.56 -11.61 12.29
C LYS A 285 -28.18 -10.25 11.99
N VAL A 286 -27.47 -9.42 11.22
CA VAL A 286 -27.93 -8.08 10.84
C VAL A 286 -28.36 -8.03 9.37
N GLY A 287 -27.88 -8.94 8.53
CA GLY A 287 -28.25 -8.95 7.12
C GLY A 287 -27.48 -9.97 6.29
N ARG A 288 -27.41 -9.70 4.98
CA ARG A 288 -26.66 -10.46 4.00
C ARG A 288 -25.94 -9.54 3.03
N ILE A 289 -24.75 -9.95 2.58
CA ILE A 289 -23.97 -9.23 1.58
C ILE A 289 -24.73 -9.16 0.26
N ILE A 290 -24.76 -7.97 -0.36
CA ILE A 290 -25.34 -7.73 -1.67
C ILE A 290 -24.28 -7.67 -2.77
N ASP A 291 -24.69 -7.83 -4.04
CA ASP A 291 -23.80 -7.65 -5.20
C ASP A 291 -23.82 -6.20 -5.66
N LEU A 292 -22.75 -5.48 -5.44
CA LEU A 292 -22.53 -4.11 -5.92
C LEU A 292 -21.59 -4.06 -7.13
N SER A 293 -21.12 -5.18 -7.65
CA SER A 293 -20.12 -5.22 -8.72
C SER A 293 -20.54 -4.57 -10.04
N GLY A 294 -21.83 -4.38 -10.25
CA GLY A 294 -22.39 -3.65 -11.39
C GLY A 294 -22.38 -2.13 -11.23
N VAL A 295 -22.15 -1.63 -10.03
CA VAL A 295 -22.25 -0.21 -9.66
C VAL A 295 -20.93 0.35 -9.21
N GLU A 296 -20.18 -0.42 -8.46
CA GLU A 296 -18.93 -0.03 -7.83
C GLU A 296 -17.85 -1.10 -8.00
N ARG A 297 -16.62 -0.65 -8.25
CA ARG A 297 -15.46 -1.54 -8.31
C ARG A 297 -14.84 -1.64 -6.92
N ALA A 298 -15.09 -2.73 -6.24
CA ALA A 298 -14.52 -2.97 -4.92
C ALA A 298 -12.98 -3.03 -4.95
N GLY A 299 -12.33 -2.32 -4.03
CA GLY A 299 -10.87 -2.35 -3.88
C GLY A 299 -10.33 -3.75 -3.59
N LEU A 300 -11.09 -4.56 -2.85
CA LEU A 300 -10.80 -5.96 -2.54
C LEU A 300 -10.71 -6.87 -3.77
N ALA A 301 -11.36 -6.54 -4.90
CA ALA A 301 -11.33 -7.36 -6.11
C ALA A 301 -9.90 -7.62 -6.66
N ARG A 302 -8.91 -6.80 -6.27
CA ARG A 302 -7.49 -7.01 -6.61
C ARG A 302 -6.85 -8.18 -5.84
N TYR A 303 -7.45 -8.59 -4.72
CA TYR A 303 -6.88 -9.54 -3.77
C TYR A 303 -7.75 -10.79 -3.59
N THR A 304 -8.87 -10.87 -4.30
CA THR A 304 -9.83 -11.98 -4.27
C THR A 304 -9.99 -12.59 -5.66
N GLN A 305 -10.50 -13.80 -5.73
CA GLN A 305 -10.85 -14.47 -7.01
C GLN A 305 -12.27 -14.11 -7.50
N ASP A 306 -13.04 -13.44 -6.67
CA ASP A 306 -14.38 -12.95 -6.95
C ASP A 306 -14.33 -11.44 -7.33
N LYS A 307 -15.48 -10.81 -7.45
CA LYS A 307 -15.59 -9.39 -7.75
C LYS A 307 -15.36 -8.48 -6.53
N GLY A 308 -14.90 -9.05 -5.40
CA GLY A 308 -14.61 -8.32 -4.18
C GLY A 308 -15.86 -7.91 -3.39
N GLN A 309 -16.95 -8.71 -3.46
CA GLN A 309 -18.11 -8.46 -2.64
C GLN A 309 -17.73 -8.50 -1.16
N HIS A 310 -18.27 -7.57 -0.39
CA HIS A 310 -17.87 -7.37 1.00
C HIS A 310 -18.97 -6.70 1.82
N VAL A 311 -18.90 -6.86 3.12
CA VAL A 311 -19.51 -5.94 4.06
C VAL A 311 -18.48 -4.86 4.40
N HIS A 312 -18.91 -3.60 4.37
CA HIS A 312 -18.08 -2.46 4.72
C HIS A 312 -18.44 -1.94 6.11
N LEU A 313 -17.43 -1.61 6.91
CA LEU A 313 -17.56 -1.13 8.28
C LEU A 313 -16.79 0.16 8.49
N GLU A 314 -17.41 1.09 9.19
CA GLU A 314 -16.81 2.33 9.65
C GLU A 314 -17.15 2.57 11.12
N VAL A 315 -16.31 3.33 11.81
CA VAL A 315 -16.58 3.81 13.16
C VAL A 315 -16.59 5.33 13.14
N HIS A 316 -17.65 5.92 13.66
CA HIS A 316 -17.83 7.36 13.71
C HIS A 316 -18.06 7.85 15.14
N PRO A 317 -17.70 9.10 15.48
CA PRO A 317 -18.20 9.72 16.71
C PRO A 317 -19.73 9.77 16.70
N ALA A 318 -20.37 9.44 17.82
CA ALA A 318 -21.85 9.43 17.92
C ALA A 318 -22.46 10.79 17.56
N ALA A 319 -21.80 11.89 17.89
CA ALA A 319 -22.26 13.23 17.56
C ALA A 319 -22.33 13.51 16.04
N SER A 320 -21.50 12.87 15.22
CA SER A 320 -21.48 13.07 13.77
C SER A 320 -22.62 12.35 13.05
N VAL A 321 -23.17 11.29 13.66
CA VAL A 321 -24.25 10.48 13.05
C VAL A 321 -25.64 11.05 13.39
N THR A 322 -25.76 11.76 14.51
CA THR A 322 -27.04 12.36 14.95
C THR A 322 -27.34 13.73 14.35
N SER A 323 -26.37 14.36 13.67
CA SER A 323 -26.60 15.64 12.97
C SER A 323 -27.15 15.37 11.58
N PRO A 324 -28.40 15.76 11.25
CA PRO A 324 -28.87 15.68 9.88
C PRO A 324 -28.06 16.65 9.01
N SER A 325 -27.51 16.14 7.93
CA SER A 325 -26.81 16.92 6.89
C SER A 325 -27.78 17.73 6.04
#